data_c8721947d24b91c7fc04e6db98e64aef
#
_entry.id   c8721947d24b91c7fc04e6db98e64aef
#
_cell.length_a   1.000
_cell.length_b   1.000
_cell.length_c   1.000
_cell.angle_alpha   90.00
_cell.angle_beta   90.00
_cell.angle_gamma   90.00
#
_symmetry.space_group_name_H-M   'P 1'
#
loop_
_entity.id
_entity.type
_entity.pdbx_description
1 polymer ?
#
loop_
_entity_poly.entity_id
_entity_poly.type
_entity_poly.pdbx_seq_one_letter_code
_entity_poly.pdbx_strand_id
1 'polypeptide(L)'
;RSGNPTRNAFEECMTSLEDGIKGYGFSSGVAAISACVELLEPDDHVIAMDDLYGGTVRLFNEVKTKSQGITVSYVDMTNFENVENALTDKTKMIFVETPTNPLLKIADLEQIANFAKANSILSVCDNTFASSYIQKPLNFGIDIVLHSATKFLGGHSDLIAGVLVIGKDDRELIDKM
;
A
#
# COMPACT_ATOMS: atom_id res chain seq x y z
N ARG A 1 -18.99 -5.43 -18.73
CA ARG A 1 -18.47 -4.04 -18.72
C ARG A 1 -17.26 -3.86 -17.78
N SER A 2 -16.50 -4.90 -17.56
CA SER A 2 -15.35 -4.89 -16.65
C SER A 2 -14.09 -4.25 -17.25
N GLY A 3 -14.00 -4.04 -18.56
CA GLY A 3 -12.84 -3.48 -19.24
C GLY A 3 -13.08 -2.08 -19.82
N ASN A 4 -12.02 -1.29 -19.88
CA ASN A 4 -11.95 -0.02 -20.60
C ASN A 4 -10.55 0.13 -21.21
N PRO A 5 -10.38 0.31 -22.52
CA PRO A 5 -9.07 0.34 -23.17
C PRO A 5 -8.10 1.35 -22.58
N THR A 6 -8.58 2.56 -22.26
CA THR A 6 -7.74 3.62 -21.66
C THR A 6 -7.28 3.25 -20.25
N ARG A 7 -8.19 2.72 -19.42
CA ARG A 7 -7.83 2.28 -18.09
C ARG A 7 -6.88 1.08 -18.15
N ASN A 8 -7.15 0.10 -19.02
CA ASN A 8 -6.28 -1.06 -19.19
C ASN A 8 -4.85 -0.66 -19.58
N ALA A 9 -4.70 0.29 -20.51
CA ALA A 9 -3.39 0.82 -20.90
C ALA A 9 -2.64 1.48 -19.72
N PHE A 10 -3.35 2.22 -18.87
CA PHE A 10 -2.79 2.80 -17.65
C PHE A 10 -2.37 1.71 -16.65
N GLU A 11 -3.24 0.73 -16.40
CA GLU A 11 -2.97 -0.40 -15.49
C GLU A 11 -1.76 -1.23 -15.97
N GLU A 12 -1.68 -1.53 -17.27
CA GLU A 12 -0.56 -2.23 -17.89
C GLU A 12 0.75 -1.43 -17.80
N CYS A 13 0.69 -0.12 -18.05
CA CYS A 13 1.84 0.77 -17.92
C CYS A 13 2.39 0.75 -16.48
N MET A 14 1.53 0.93 -15.49
CA MET A 14 1.94 0.93 -14.08
C MET A 14 2.45 -0.44 -13.63
N THR A 15 1.82 -1.51 -14.09
CA THR A 15 2.29 -2.89 -13.86
C THR A 15 3.73 -3.07 -14.36
N SER A 16 4.01 -2.59 -15.57
CA SER A 16 5.35 -2.65 -16.16
C SER A 16 6.36 -1.79 -15.41
N LEU A 17 5.98 -0.59 -14.98
CA LEU A 17 6.87 0.34 -14.27
C LEU A 17 7.27 -0.18 -12.88
N GLU A 18 6.39 -0.89 -12.21
CA GLU A 18 6.64 -1.48 -10.87
C GLU A 18 7.17 -2.93 -10.93
N ASP A 19 7.37 -3.50 -12.13
CA ASP A 19 7.77 -4.90 -12.34
C ASP A 19 6.78 -5.90 -11.73
N GLY A 20 5.48 -5.53 -11.71
CA GLY A 20 4.41 -6.34 -11.14
C GLY A 20 3.75 -7.31 -12.12
N ILE A 21 2.70 -8.01 -11.64
CA ILE A 21 1.88 -8.92 -12.46
C ILE A 21 0.59 -8.24 -12.93
N LYS A 22 -0.05 -7.49 -12.03
CA LYS A 22 -1.37 -6.92 -12.29
C LYS A 22 -1.52 -5.56 -11.62
N GLY A 23 -2.00 -4.59 -12.40
CA GLY A 23 -2.37 -3.28 -11.92
C GLY A 23 -3.89 -3.07 -11.92
N TYR A 24 -4.36 -2.22 -11.00
CA TYR A 24 -5.75 -1.81 -10.86
C TYR A 24 -5.82 -0.30 -10.68
N GLY A 25 -6.60 0.37 -11.55
CA GLY A 25 -6.82 1.80 -11.51
C GLY A 25 -8.00 2.19 -10.62
N PHE A 26 -7.84 3.24 -9.84
CA PHE A 26 -8.83 3.78 -8.90
C PHE A 26 -9.08 5.26 -9.12
N SER A 27 -10.20 5.76 -8.60
CA SER A 27 -10.56 7.17 -8.68
C SER A 27 -9.65 8.10 -7.86
N SER A 28 -8.89 7.56 -6.90
CA SER A 28 -7.93 8.31 -6.08
C SER A 28 -6.96 7.37 -5.36
N GLY A 29 -5.85 7.89 -4.82
CA GLY A 29 -4.95 7.13 -3.95
C GLY A 29 -5.67 6.58 -2.72
N VAL A 30 -6.55 7.36 -2.08
CA VAL A 30 -7.34 6.91 -0.93
C VAL A 30 -8.29 5.77 -1.32
N ALA A 31 -8.85 5.76 -2.53
CA ALA A 31 -9.66 4.64 -3.02
C ALA A 31 -8.83 3.37 -3.21
N ALA A 32 -7.58 3.49 -3.68
CA ALA A 32 -6.65 2.37 -3.78
C ALA A 32 -6.28 1.81 -2.39
N ILE A 33 -6.01 2.68 -1.40
CA ILE A 33 -5.76 2.28 -0.02
C ILE A 33 -6.98 1.56 0.56
N SER A 34 -8.19 2.10 0.34
CA SER A 34 -9.43 1.48 0.81
C SER A 34 -9.59 0.06 0.25
N ALA A 35 -9.26 -0.17 -1.03
CA ALA A 35 -9.32 -1.51 -1.63
C ALA A 35 -8.34 -2.50 -0.96
N CYS A 36 -7.13 -2.07 -0.59
CA CYS A 36 -6.22 -2.91 0.18
C CYS A 36 -6.81 -3.31 1.53
N VAL A 37 -7.48 -2.37 2.22
CA VAL A 37 -8.08 -2.64 3.54
C VAL A 37 -9.30 -3.57 3.43
N GLU A 38 -10.02 -3.58 2.30
CA GLU A 38 -11.13 -4.55 2.07
C GLU A 38 -10.66 -6.02 2.07
N LEU A 39 -9.36 -6.28 1.97
CA LEU A 39 -8.79 -7.64 2.09
C LEU A 39 -8.78 -8.16 3.52
N LEU A 40 -9.02 -7.29 4.50
CA LEU A 40 -9.00 -7.61 5.93
C LEU A 40 -10.39 -7.97 6.44
N GLU A 41 -10.41 -8.86 7.43
CA GLU A 41 -11.61 -9.24 8.15
C GLU A 41 -11.82 -8.38 9.43
N PRO A 42 -13.03 -8.36 10.00
CA PRO A 42 -13.24 -7.75 11.31
C PRO A 42 -12.28 -8.31 12.38
N ASP A 43 -11.81 -7.44 13.26
CA ASP A 43 -10.80 -7.72 14.31
C ASP A 43 -9.36 -7.90 13.80
N ASP A 44 -9.10 -7.87 12.51
CA ASP A 44 -7.74 -7.87 12.00
C ASP A 44 -6.97 -6.61 12.45
N HIS A 45 -5.66 -6.78 12.61
CA HIS A 45 -4.76 -5.73 13.04
C HIS A 45 -3.83 -5.30 11.91
N VAL A 46 -3.63 -3.98 11.80
CA VAL A 46 -2.69 -3.34 10.86
C VAL A 46 -1.56 -2.69 11.65
N ILE A 47 -0.32 -2.98 11.28
CA ILE A 47 0.84 -2.16 11.69
C ILE A 47 1.03 -1.11 10.60
N ALA A 48 0.95 0.16 10.95
CA ALA A 48 1.04 1.28 10.02
C ALA A 48 2.20 2.21 10.39
N MET A 49 2.84 2.81 9.39
CA MET A 49 3.83 3.89 9.61
C MET A 49 3.19 5.03 10.40
N ASP A 50 3.91 5.62 11.34
CA ASP A 50 3.40 6.71 12.21
C ASP A 50 3.22 8.05 11.48
N ASP A 51 4.03 8.29 10.45
CA ASP A 51 4.01 9.51 9.63
C ASP A 51 3.39 9.20 8.26
N LEU A 52 2.08 9.01 8.21
CA LEU A 52 1.31 8.77 6.99
C LEU A 52 0.63 10.05 6.49
N TYR A 53 0.34 10.08 5.21
CA TYR A 53 -0.58 11.06 4.64
C TYR A 53 -1.87 11.16 5.48
N GLY A 54 -2.28 12.38 5.85
CA GLY A 54 -3.44 12.60 6.75
C GLY A 54 -4.76 12.03 6.25
N GLY A 55 -4.92 11.82 4.94
CA GLY A 55 -6.07 11.14 4.35
C GLY A 55 -6.09 9.64 4.67
N THR A 56 -4.92 9.01 4.71
CA THR A 56 -4.75 7.60 5.09
C THR A 56 -5.08 7.39 6.56
N VAL A 57 -4.56 8.25 7.45
CA VAL A 57 -4.85 8.22 8.88
C VAL A 57 -6.36 8.38 9.14
N ARG A 58 -7.00 9.33 8.44
CA ARG A 58 -8.46 9.52 8.52
C ARG A 58 -9.24 8.30 8.04
N LEU A 59 -8.84 7.72 6.91
CA LEU A 59 -9.48 6.51 6.39
C LEU A 59 -9.42 5.38 7.43
N PHE A 60 -8.26 5.13 8.02
CA PHE A 60 -8.10 4.09 9.02
C PHE A 60 -8.93 4.38 10.27
N ASN A 61 -8.72 5.53 10.93
CA ASN A 61 -9.30 5.81 12.25
C ASN A 61 -10.80 6.16 12.22
N GLU A 62 -11.24 6.92 11.20
CA GLU A 62 -12.60 7.44 11.18
C GLU A 62 -13.56 6.62 10.33
N VAL A 63 -13.04 5.79 9.42
CA VAL A 63 -13.87 5.00 8.53
C VAL A 63 -13.68 3.51 8.80
N LYS A 64 -12.51 2.96 8.56
CA LYS A 64 -12.28 1.50 8.54
C LYS A 64 -12.35 0.86 9.92
N THR A 65 -11.78 1.48 10.95
CA THR A 65 -11.94 1.03 12.34
C THR A 65 -13.41 0.98 12.75
N LYS A 66 -14.22 1.95 12.30
CA LYS A 66 -15.65 2.02 12.67
C LYS A 66 -16.54 1.10 11.81
N SER A 67 -16.27 1.00 10.51
CA SER A 67 -17.15 0.27 9.57
C SER A 67 -16.79 -1.19 9.42
N GLN A 68 -15.50 -1.54 9.59
CA GLN A 68 -14.96 -2.88 9.35
C GLN A 68 -14.43 -3.53 10.64
N GLY A 69 -14.22 -2.74 11.71
CA GLY A 69 -13.78 -3.27 13.00
C GLY A 69 -12.30 -3.62 13.07
N ILE A 70 -11.48 -3.19 12.12
CA ILE A 70 -10.03 -3.38 12.18
C ILE A 70 -9.39 -2.54 13.28
N THR A 71 -8.21 -2.94 13.74
CA THR A 71 -7.39 -2.18 14.68
C THR A 71 -6.08 -1.74 14.02
N VAL A 72 -5.51 -0.60 14.43
CA VAL A 72 -4.30 -0.05 13.81
C VAL A 72 -3.31 0.40 14.89
N SER A 73 -2.07 -0.07 14.78
CA SER A 73 -0.93 0.42 15.58
C SER A 73 -0.02 1.25 14.68
N TYR A 74 0.16 2.53 15.04
CA TYR A 74 1.07 3.42 14.34
C TYR A 74 2.45 3.36 15.00
N VAL A 75 3.49 3.06 14.21
CA VAL A 75 4.86 2.90 14.70
C VAL A 75 5.87 3.60 13.80
N ASP A 76 6.94 4.11 14.38
CA ASP A 76 8.09 4.62 13.62
C ASP A 76 8.88 3.44 13.03
N MET A 77 8.67 3.16 11.73
CA MET A 77 9.31 2.04 11.03
C MET A 77 10.76 2.34 10.62
N THR A 78 11.31 3.51 10.94
CA THR A 78 12.74 3.78 10.78
C THR A 78 13.57 2.98 11.81
N ASN A 79 12.96 2.60 12.92
CA ASN A 79 13.49 1.62 13.86
C ASN A 79 12.63 0.34 13.76
N PHE A 80 13.20 -0.70 13.18
CA PHE A 80 12.49 -1.94 12.90
C PHE A 80 11.99 -2.66 14.17
N GLU A 81 12.67 -2.52 15.30
CA GLU A 81 12.24 -3.08 16.58
C GLU A 81 10.79 -2.64 16.95
N ASN A 82 10.39 -1.44 16.54
CA ASN A 82 9.03 -0.97 16.75
C ASN A 82 7.99 -1.79 15.96
N VAL A 83 8.36 -2.28 14.78
CA VAL A 83 7.51 -3.16 13.97
C VAL A 83 7.36 -4.53 14.64
N GLU A 84 8.49 -5.09 15.12
CA GLU A 84 8.49 -6.37 15.83
C GLU A 84 7.65 -6.32 17.11
N ASN A 85 7.80 -5.24 17.90
CA ASN A 85 7.07 -5.04 19.14
C ASN A 85 5.57 -4.80 18.95
N ALA A 86 5.14 -4.34 17.77
CA ALA A 86 3.73 -4.11 17.44
C ALA A 86 3.03 -5.37 16.93
N LEU A 87 3.76 -6.47 16.68
CA LEU A 87 3.19 -7.70 16.17
C LEU A 87 2.22 -8.32 17.19
N THR A 88 1.06 -8.74 16.69
CA THR A 88 0.08 -9.52 17.44
C THR A 88 -0.36 -10.73 16.61
N ASP A 89 -1.06 -11.68 17.22
CA ASP A 89 -1.67 -12.84 16.53
C ASP A 89 -2.78 -12.42 15.53
N LYS A 90 -3.31 -11.22 15.68
CA LYS A 90 -4.30 -10.60 14.79
C LYS A 90 -3.70 -9.77 13.67
N THR A 91 -2.39 -9.57 13.64
CA THR A 91 -1.74 -8.77 12.59
C THR A 91 -1.85 -9.46 11.23
N LYS A 92 -2.47 -8.78 10.26
CA LYS A 92 -2.68 -9.28 8.89
C LYS A 92 -2.12 -8.37 7.82
N MET A 93 -1.80 -7.11 8.17
CA MET A 93 -1.24 -6.16 7.22
C MET A 93 -0.16 -5.31 7.87
N ILE A 94 0.90 -5.03 7.12
CA ILE A 94 1.84 -3.93 7.38
C ILE A 94 1.65 -2.90 6.26
N PHE A 95 1.33 -1.66 6.65
CA PHE A 95 1.15 -0.54 5.74
C PHE A 95 2.28 0.47 5.92
N VAL A 96 3.19 0.53 4.96
CA VAL A 96 4.33 1.44 4.96
C VAL A 96 4.17 2.54 3.91
N GLU A 97 4.49 3.78 4.26
CA GLU A 97 4.69 4.88 3.33
C GLU A 97 6.16 5.29 3.45
N THR A 98 6.91 5.26 2.36
CA THR A 98 8.33 5.65 2.38
C THR A 98 8.81 6.14 1.00
N PRO A 99 9.39 7.34 0.91
CA PRO A 99 9.49 8.37 1.97
C PRO A 99 8.11 8.83 2.47
N THR A 100 7.99 9.13 3.77
CA THR A 100 6.72 9.54 4.39
C THR A 100 6.32 10.99 4.05
N ASN A 101 5.06 11.34 4.29
CA ASN A 101 4.55 12.70 4.17
C ASN A 101 3.96 13.17 5.52
N PRO A 102 4.53 14.21 6.19
CA PRO A 102 5.46 15.20 5.62
C PRO A 102 6.94 15.02 6.00
N LEU A 103 7.30 14.11 6.90
CA LEU A 103 8.64 14.11 7.53
C LEU A 103 9.73 13.43 6.70
N LEU A 104 9.39 12.80 5.57
CA LEU A 104 10.31 12.11 4.66
C LEU A 104 11.11 10.99 5.35
N LYS A 105 10.53 10.32 6.32
CA LYS A 105 11.14 9.16 6.97
C LYS A 105 11.35 8.04 5.95
N ILE A 106 12.45 7.32 6.10
CA ILE A 106 12.82 6.19 5.22
C ILE A 106 12.77 4.90 6.03
N ALA A 107 11.99 3.93 5.55
CA ALA A 107 11.90 2.59 6.11
C ALA A 107 12.63 1.58 5.23
N ASP A 108 13.19 0.54 5.84
CA ASP A 108 13.83 -0.58 5.14
C ASP A 108 12.77 -1.54 4.60
N LEU A 109 12.46 -1.42 3.30
CA LEU A 109 11.42 -2.22 2.65
C LEU A 109 11.76 -3.70 2.59
N GLU A 110 13.04 -4.06 2.42
CA GLU A 110 13.46 -5.46 2.37
C GLU A 110 13.27 -6.13 3.73
N GLN A 111 13.64 -5.44 4.81
CA GLN A 111 13.44 -5.94 6.16
C GLN A 111 11.96 -6.11 6.50
N ILE A 112 11.12 -5.12 6.13
CA ILE A 112 9.66 -5.18 6.32
C ILE A 112 9.05 -6.33 5.52
N ALA A 113 9.41 -6.49 4.25
CA ALA A 113 8.89 -7.56 3.39
C ALA A 113 9.27 -8.96 3.91
N ASN A 114 10.52 -9.15 4.32
CA ASN A 114 10.98 -10.40 4.90
C ASN A 114 10.23 -10.75 6.19
N PHE A 115 10.02 -9.77 7.06
CA PHE A 115 9.25 -9.95 8.29
C PHE A 115 7.78 -10.27 8.02
N ALA A 116 7.14 -9.55 7.11
CA ALA A 116 5.76 -9.79 6.72
C ALA A 116 5.59 -11.22 6.16
N LYS A 117 6.47 -11.63 5.26
CA LYS A 117 6.49 -12.98 4.69
C LYS A 117 6.67 -14.07 5.75
N ALA A 118 7.61 -13.88 6.69
CA ALA A 118 7.88 -14.85 7.74
C ALA A 118 6.68 -15.05 8.68
N ASN A 119 5.83 -14.04 8.83
CA ASN A 119 4.64 -14.06 9.70
C ASN A 119 3.32 -14.25 8.92
N SER A 120 3.36 -14.48 7.60
CA SER A 120 2.16 -14.59 6.75
C SER A 120 1.26 -13.33 6.82
N ILE A 121 1.88 -12.16 6.80
CA ILE A 121 1.26 -10.84 6.87
C ILE A 121 1.37 -10.19 5.50
N LEU A 122 0.30 -9.54 5.01
CA LEU A 122 0.30 -8.78 3.77
C LEU A 122 1.10 -7.49 3.93
N SER A 123 2.06 -7.25 3.05
CA SER A 123 2.84 -6.00 3.01
C SER A 123 2.35 -5.06 1.91
N VAL A 124 2.05 -3.82 2.28
CA VAL A 124 1.55 -2.77 1.37
C VAL A 124 2.43 -1.54 1.49
N CYS A 125 2.94 -1.05 0.37
CA CYS A 125 3.75 0.16 0.32
C CYS A 125 3.07 1.28 -0.49
N ASP A 126 2.84 2.42 0.13
CA ASP A 126 2.54 3.66 -0.58
C ASP A 126 3.85 4.27 -1.10
N ASN A 127 4.05 4.16 -2.41
CA ASN A 127 5.26 4.61 -3.12
C ASN A 127 5.06 5.97 -3.82
N THR A 128 4.07 6.74 -3.40
CA THR A 128 3.67 7.99 -4.07
C THR A 128 4.81 8.98 -4.17
N PHE A 129 5.63 9.16 -3.11
CA PHE A 129 6.69 10.16 -3.09
C PHE A 129 7.95 9.74 -3.85
N ALA A 130 8.37 8.49 -3.77
CA ALA A 130 9.51 8.00 -4.54
C ALA A 130 9.16 7.81 -6.02
N SER A 131 7.94 7.37 -6.32
CA SER A 131 7.52 6.85 -7.63
C SER A 131 8.30 5.61 -8.08
N SER A 132 7.80 4.95 -9.11
CA SER A 132 8.46 3.78 -9.72
C SER A 132 9.83 4.10 -10.35
N TYR A 133 10.15 5.38 -10.53
CA TYR A 133 11.44 5.82 -11.07
C TYR A 133 12.57 5.70 -10.04
N ILE A 134 12.30 6.08 -8.79
CA ILE A 134 13.32 6.07 -7.72
C ILE A 134 13.31 4.75 -6.96
N GLN A 135 12.14 4.18 -6.70
CA GLN A 135 11.97 3.01 -5.85
C GLN A 135 10.91 2.07 -6.44
N LYS A 136 11.20 0.77 -6.41
CA LYS A 136 10.29 -0.29 -6.83
C LYS A 136 10.08 -1.26 -5.65
N PRO A 137 9.08 -1.05 -4.82
CA PRO A 137 8.85 -1.84 -3.60
C PRO A 137 8.70 -3.34 -3.85
N LEU A 138 8.11 -3.73 -4.97
CA LEU A 138 7.93 -5.15 -5.33
C LEU A 138 9.27 -5.89 -5.49
N ASN A 139 10.35 -5.18 -5.87
CA ASN A 139 11.68 -5.78 -6.02
C ASN A 139 12.36 -6.04 -4.66
N PHE A 140 11.85 -5.44 -3.58
CA PHE A 140 12.26 -5.72 -2.20
C PHE A 140 11.39 -6.81 -1.54
N GLY A 141 10.38 -7.33 -2.23
CA GLY A 141 9.51 -8.38 -1.72
C GLY A 141 8.18 -7.90 -1.12
N ILE A 142 7.85 -6.62 -1.23
CA ILE A 142 6.53 -6.08 -0.87
C ILE A 142 5.46 -6.70 -1.78
N ASP A 143 4.30 -7.06 -1.22
CA ASP A 143 3.23 -7.75 -1.95
C ASP A 143 2.41 -6.79 -2.83
N ILE A 144 2.08 -5.62 -2.31
CA ILE A 144 1.31 -4.57 -3.01
C ILE A 144 2.05 -3.24 -2.95
N VAL A 145 2.21 -2.60 -4.09
CA VAL A 145 2.60 -1.20 -4.17
C VAL A 145 1.41 -0.37 -4.65
N LEU A 146 1.22 0.80 -4.05
CA LEU A 146 0.19 1.74 -4.47
C LEU A 146 0.75 3.14 -4.67
N HIS A 147 0.03 3.92 -5.47
CA HIS A 147 0.33 5.33 -5.70
C HIS A 147 -0.94 6.17 -5.72
N SER A 148 -0.87 7.34 -5.13
CA SER A 148 -1.71 8.44 -5.56
C SER A 148 -1.18 8.96 -6.89
N ALA A 149 -1.75 8.46 -8.01
CA ALA A 149 -1.34 8.91 -9.34
C ALA A 149 -1.67 10.39 -9.60
N THR A 150 -2.44 11.01 -8.71
CA THR A 150 -2.69 12.45 -8.62
C THR A 150 -1.39 13.27 -8.53
N LYS A 151 -0.31 12.70 -7.96
CA LYS A 151 0.93 13.39 -7.62
C LYS A 151 1.95 13.30 -8.77
N PHE A 152 3.12 12.75 -8.54
CA PHE A 152 4.22 12.74 -9.51
C PHE A 152 3.91 11.96 -10.78
N LEU A 153 3.10 10.90 -10.71
CA LEU A 153 2.68 10.15 -11.90
C LEU A 153 1.81 11.00 -12.84
N GLY A 154 0.83 11.73 -12.32
CA GLY A 154 0.06 12.71 -13.09
C GLY A 154 0.90 13.92 -13.50
N GLY A 155 1.72 14.41 -12.58
CA GLY A 155 2.80 15.38 -12.82
C GLY A 155 2.37 16.84 -13.03
N HIS A 156 1.07 17.12 -13.21
CA HIS A 156 0.59 18.45 -13.64
C HIS A 156 -0.48 19.06 -12.72
N SER A 157 -0.79 18.40 -11.59
CA SER A 157 -1.84 18.85 -10.65
C SER A 157 -3.23 19.07 -11.27
N ASP A 158 -3.55 18.35 -12.33
CA ASP A 158 -4.75 18.51 -13.16
C ASP A 158 -5.67 17.29 -13.20
N LEU A 159 -5.31 16.23 -12.46
CA LEU A 159 -6.10 15.00 -12.35
C LEU A 159 -6.10 14.44 -10.92
N ILE A 160 -7.07 13.58 -10.66
CA ILE A 160 -7.12 12.75 -9.45
C ILE A 160 -7.23 11.29 -9.90
N ALA A 161 -6.29 10.45 -9.47
CA ALA A 161 -6.29 9.02 -9.74
C ALA A 161 -5.48 8.26 -8.68
N GLY A 162 -5.75 6.97 -8.58
CA GLY A 162 -4.97 6.02 -7.79
C GLY A 162 -4.66 4.77 -8.60
N VAL A 163 -3.63 4.06 -8.20
CA VAL A 163 -3.30 2.76 -8.77
C VAL A 163 -2.67 1.88 -7.71
N LEU A 164 -2.94 0.59 -7.75
CA LEU A 164 -2.15 -0.41 -7.06
C LEU A 164 -1.62 -1.44 -8.05
N VAL A 165 -0.48 -2.03 -7.71
CA VAL A 165 0.16 -3.08 -8.49
C VAL A 165 0.55 -4.22 -7.57
N ILE A 166 0.24 -5.44 -7.97
CA ILE A 166 0.52 -6.68 -7.23
C ILE A 166 1.83 -7.30 -7.74
N GLY A 167 2.65 -7.83 -6.83
CA GLY A 167 3.92 -8.48 -7.12
C GLY A 167 3.79 -9.83 -7.83
N LYS A 168 4.91 -10.37 -8.31
CA LYS A 168 4.97 -11.46 -9.31
C LYS A 168 4.44 -12.82 -8.85
N ASP A 169 4.36 -13.11 -7.56
CA ASP A 169 4.04 -14.46 -7.08
C ASP A 169 2.69 -14.56 -6.36
N ASP A 170 1.82 -13.55 -6.52
CA ASP A 170 0.62 -13.39 -5.69
C ASP A 170 -0.69 -13.55 -6.46
N ARG A 171 -0.85 -14.70 -7.15
CA ARG A 171 -2.09 -15.00 -7.90
C ARG A 171 -3.31 -15.11 -6.99
N GLU A 172 -3.14 -15.61 -5.77
CA GLU A 172 -4.24 -15.69 -4.80
C GLU A 172 -4.76 -14.31 -4.43
N LEU A 173 -3.87 -13.33 -4.27
CA LEU A 173 -4.22 -11.94 -4.01
C LEU A 173 -4.95 -11.31 -5.21
N ILE A 174 -4.52 -11.63 -6.45
CA ILE A 174 -5.18 -11.15 -7.68
C ILE A 174 -6.63 -11.60 -7.74
N ASP A 175 -6.92 -12.83 -7.34
CA ASP A 175 -8.27 -13.40 -7.40
C ASP A 175 -9.19 -12.83 -6.30
N LYS A 176 -8.63 -12.23 -5.25
CA LYS A 176 -9.38 -11.55 -4.17
C LYS A 176 -9.66 -10.07 -4.46
N MET A 177 -8.94 -9.45 -5.41
CA MET A 177 -9.09 -8.05 -5.82
C MET A 177 -10.10 -7.91 -6.97
#